data_8b8987ba83ef86acba16bde45cff65c7
#
_entry.id   8b8987ba83ef86acba16bde45cff65c7
#
_cell.length_a   1.000
_cell.length_b   1.000
_cell.length_c   1.000
_cell.angle_alpha   90.00
_cell.angle_beta   90.00
_cell.angle_gamma   90.00
#
_symmetry.space_group_name_H-M   'P 1'
#
loop_
_entity.id
_entity.type
_entity.pdbx_description
1 polymer ?
#
loop_
_entity_poly.entity_id
_entity_poly.type
_entity_poly.pdbx_seq_one_letter_code
_entity_poly.pdbx_strand_id
1 'polypeptide(L)'
;MFGAALFLALGSAAIIGRLGRSWESRVAVEGHSMEPTLFAGDWLLVDPDAYTRRAPRVGELVVARDPRDVTRVIVKRVTALLGDGRVTLAGDHPAHAADAVTVGAVGRDGLLGRPWFRYWPDGRIGPVR
;
A
#
# COMPACT_ATOMS: atom_id res chain seq x y z
N MET A 1 -30.27 3.68 26.12
CA MET A 1 -30.93 3.74 24.82
C MET A 1 -30.23 4.68 23.83
N PHE A 2 -29.61 5.78 24.29
CA PHE A 2 -28.94 6.72 23.40
C PHE A 2 -27.51 6.36 23.03
N GLY A 3 -26.85 5.46 23.76
CA GLY A 3 -25.45 5.10 23.51
C GLY A 3 -25.20 4.26 22.25
N ALA A 4 -26.11 3.35 21.91
CA ALA A 4 -25.93 2.45 20.78
C ALA A 4 -26.04 3.19 19.42
N ALA A 5 -26.94 4.15 19.30
CA ALA A 5 -27.08 4.96 18.10
C ALA A 5 -25.86 5.88 17.87
N LEU A 6 -25.30 6.42 18.93
CA LEU A 6 -24.08 7.25 18.84
C LEU A 6 -22.86 6.43 18.40
N PHE A 7 -22.69 5.22 18.93
CA PHE A 7 -21.60 4.32 18.53
C PHE A 7 -21.71 3.92 17.04
N LEU A 8 -22.90 3.62 16.56
CA LEU A 8 -23.13 3.30 15.14
C LEU A 8 -22.84 4.50 14.25
N ALA A 9 -23.25 5.71 14.65
CA ALA A 9 -22.98 6.92 13.90
C ALA A 9 -21.47 7.25 13.83
N LEU A 10 -20.74 7.12 14.94
CA LEU A 10 -19.30 7.31 15.00
C LEU A 10 -18.56 6.25 14.17
N GLY A 11 -18.97 5.00 14.23
CA GLY A 11 -18.41 3.94 13.42
C GLY A 11 -18.59 4.20 11.92
N SER A 12 -19.79 4.63 11.50
CA SER A 12 -20.07 4.97 10.11
C SER A 12 -19.26 6.17 9.63
N ALA A 13 -19.13 7.22 10.44
CA ALA A 13 -18.33 8.40 10.11
C ALA A 13 -16.85 8.06 9.97
N ALA A 14 -16.31 7.20 10.85
CA ALA A 14 -14.93 6.73 10.77
C ALA A 14 -14.67 5.90 9.51
N ILE A 15 -15.60 5.03 9.11
CA ILE A 15 -15.52 4.23 7.88
C ILE A 15 -15.57 5.14 6.65
N ILE A 16 -16.48 6.09 6.59
CA ILE A 16 -16.61 7.05 5.49
C ILE A 16 -15.34 7.89 5.37
N GLY A 17 -14.82 8.39 6.47
CA GLY A 17 -13.56 9.15 6.50
C GLY A 17 -12.38 8.34 6.00
N ARG A 18 -12.28 7.07 6.39
CA ARG A 18 -11.25 6.15 5.92
C ARG A 18 -11.35 5.88 4.43
N LEU A 19 -12.55 5.64 3.92
CA LEU A 19 -12.79 5.44 2.48
C LEU A 19 -12.45 6.69 1.68
N GLY A 20 -12.83 7.89 2.16
CA GLY A 20 -12.50 9.16 1.52
C GLY A 20 -10.99 9.36 1.42
N ARG A 21 -10.24 9.13 2.50
CA ARG A 21 -8.77 9.22 2.50
C ARG A 21 -8.12 8.19 1.58
N SER A 22 -8.64 6.97 1.56
CA SER A 22 -8.16 5.93 0.65
C SER A 22 -8.42 6.26 -0.80
N TRP A 23 -9.55 6.89 -1.10
CA TRP A 23 -9.86 7.35 -2.45
C TRP A 23 -8.93 8.47 -2.91
N GLU A 24 -8.64 9.43 -2.04
CA GLU A 24 -7.70 10.51 -2.32
C GLU A 24 -6.27 10.01 -2.54
N SER A 25 -5.91 8.92 -1.88
CA SER A 25 -4.59 8.29 -1.94
C SER A 25 -4.50 7.12 -2.93
N ARG A 26 -5.51 6.96 -3.80
CA ARG A 26 -5.52 5.87 -4.78
C ARG A 26 -4.33 5.92 -5.73
N VAL A 27 -3.90 4.77 -6.18
CA VAL A 27 -2.79 4.63 -7.12
C VAL A 27 -3.15 3.67 -8.25
N ALA A 28 -2.60 3.91 -9.43
CA ALA A 28 -2.61 2.97 -10.53
C ALA A 28 -1.31 2.19 -10.55
N VAL A 29 -1.41 0.89 -10.76
CA VAL A 29 -0.24 0.03 -10.92
C VAL A 29 0.34 0.24 -12.31
N GLU A 30 1.64 0.50 -12.37
CA GLU A 30 2.42 0.61 -13.60
C GLU A 30 3.46 -0.51 -13.65
N GLY A 31 3.74 -0.99 -14.88
CA GLY A 31 4.72 -2.05 -15.08
C GLY A 31 4.25 -3.42 -14.63
N HIS A 32 5.15 -4.39 -14.67
CA HIS A 32 4.85 -5.81 -14.49
C HIS A 32 5.50 -6.43 -13.24
N SER A 33 6.16 -5.63 -12.42
CA SER A 33 6.97 -6.12 -11.31
C SER A 33 6.18 -6.84 -10.21
N MET A 34 4.87 -6.57 -10.11
CA MET A 34 4.00 -7.16 -9.09
C MET A 34 3.13 -8.29 -9.62
N GLU A 35 3.31 -8.70 -10.85
CA GLU A 35 2.59 -9.87 -11.40
C GLU A 35 3.04 -11.15 -10.70
N PRO A 36 2.13 -12.08 -10.45
CA PRO A 36 0.70 -12.12 -10.82
C PRO A 36 -0.25 -11.51 -9.77
N THR A 37 0.27 -10.89 -8.72
CA THR A 37 -0.55 -10.30 -7.64
C THR A 37 -1.30 -9.05 -8.12
N LEU A 38 -0.58 -8.17 -8.81
CA LEU A 38 -1.09 -6.94 -9.38
C LEU A 38 -0.63 -6.83 -10.83
N PHE A 39 -1.48 -6.24 -11.67
CA PHE A 39 -1.19 -6.02 -13.09
C PHE A 39 -1.22 -4.53 -13.43
N ALA A 40 -0.47 -4.15 -14.45
CA ALA A 40 -0.53 -2.79 -14.98
C ALA A 40 -1.99 -2.41 -15.32
N GLY A 41 -2.40 -1.22 -14.90
CA GLY A 41 -3.78 -0.76 -15.05
C GLY A 41 -4.71 -1.09 -13.89
N ASP A 42 -4.27 -1.87 -12.89
CA ASP A 42 -5.01 -2.04 -11.65
C ASP A 42 -5.05 -0.72 -10.88
N TRP A 43 -6.23 -0.36 -10.38
CA TRP A 43 -6.40 0.80 -9.50
C TRP A 43 -6.67 0.35 -8.07
N LEU A 44 -5.90 0.89 -7.15
CA LEU A 44 -5.90 0.48 -5.75
C LEU A 44 -6.31 1.63 -4.83
N LEU A 45 -7.15 1.30 -3.84
CA LEU A 45 -7.36 2.14 -2.68
C LEU A 45 -6.20 1.94 -1.71
N VAL A 46 -5.69 3.03 -1.19
CA VAL A 46 -4.53 3.05 -0.30
C VAL A 46 -4.91 3.66 1.05
N ASP A 47 -4.54 3.01 2.13
CA ASP A 47 -4.63 3.59 3.47
C ASP A 47 -3.37 4.42 3.73
N PRO A 48 -3.47 5.77 3.69
CA PRO A 48 -2.31 6.63 3.87
C PRO A 48 -1.81 6.66 5.32
N ASP A 49 -2.61 6.22 6.27
CA ASP A 49 -2.30 6.25 7.70
C ASP A 49 -1.79 4.90 8.24
N ALA A 50 -1.65 3.90 7.38
CA ALA A 50 -1.30 2.54 7.80
C ALA A 50 -0.02 2.49 8.66
N TYR A 51 0.94 3.35 8.36
CA TYR A 51 2.27 3.34 8.99
C TYR A 51 2.52 4.55 9.90
N THR A 52 1.48 5.26 10.30
CA THR A 52 1.60 6.36 11.28
C THR A 52 1.71 5.84 12.72
N ARG A 53 1.21 4.63 12.97
CA ARG A 53 1.15 4.03 14.33
C ARG A 53 1.96 2.76 14.50
N ARG A 54 2.34 2.12 13.40
CA ARG A 54 3.12 0.89 13.41
C ARG A 54 4.08 0.83 12.23
N ALA A 55 5.10 0.02 12.35
CA ALA A 55 5.98 -0.30 11.24
C ALA A 55 5.29 -1.24 10.23
N PRO A 56 5.70 -1.21 8.95
CA PRO A 56 5.33 -2.24 8.00
C PRO A 56 5.76 -3.63 8.49
N ARG A 57 5.05 -4.64 8.04
CA ARG A 57 5.41 -6.03 8.32
C ARG A 57 5.94 -6.70 7.05
N VAL A 58 6.90 -7.60 7.22
CA VAL A 58 7.39 -8.44 6.11
C VAL A 58 6.20 -9.17 5.47
N GLY A 59 6.15 -9.14 4.14
CA GLY A 59 5.06 -9.71 3.35
C GLY A 59 3.93 -8.75 3.01
N GLU A 60 3.88 -7.56 3.61
CA GLU A 60 2.87 -6.55 3.24
C GLU A 60 3.20 -5.88 1.90
N LEU A 61 2.14 -5.56 1.15
CA LEU A 61 2.23 -4.62 0.04
C LEU A 61 2.32 -3.19 0.60
N VAL A 62 3.16 -2.38 0.00
CA VAL A 62 3.31 -0.96 0.34
C VAL A 62 3.31 -0.11 -0.90
N VAL A 63 2.82 1.11 -0.75
CA VAL A 63 3.00 2.20 -1.71
C VAL A 63 4.11 3.08 -1.17
N ALA A 64 5.13 3.32 -1.95
CA ALA A 64 6.32 4.06 -1.53
C ALA A 64 6.81 5.01 -2.62
N ARG A 65 7.55 6.03 -2.22
CA ARG A 65 8.38 6.79 -3.16
C ARG A 65 9.58 5.95 -3.53
N ASP A 66 9.90 5.91 -4.82
CA ASP A 66 11.11 5.24 -5.29
C ASP A 66 12.34 6.01 -4.76
N PRO A 67 13.20 5.40 -3.95
CA PRO A 67 14.38 6.09 -3.44
C PRO A 67 15.40 6.48 -4.52
N ARG A 68 15.29 5.89 -5.71
CA ARG A 68 16.12 6.22 -6.88
C ARG A 68 15.60 7.44 -7.64
N ASP A 69 14.30 7.70 -7.53
CA ASP A 69 13.60 8.83 -8.15
C ASP A 69 12.37 9.19 -7.31
N VAL A 70 12.51 10.18 -6.45
CA VAL A 70 11.47 10.57 -5.47
C VAL A 70 10.18 11.11 -6.10
N THR A 71 10.20 11.41 -7.39
CA THR A 71 9.00 11.80 -8.13
C THR A 71 8.14 10.61 -8.54
N ARG A 72 8.70 9.40 -8.45
CA ARG A 72 8.06 8.16 -8.85
C ARG A 72 7.46 7.44 -7.63
N VAL A 73 6.22 6.98 -7.80
CA VAL A 73 5.54 6.15 -6.81
C VAL A 73 5.56 4.70 -7.27
N ILE A 74 5.91 3.81 -6.37
CA ILE A 74 6.00 2.37 -6.63
C ILE A 74 5.11 1.59 -5.67
N VAL A 75 4.62 0.43 -6.12
CA VAL A 75 3.94 -0.57 -5.28
C VAL A 75 4.81 -1.81 -5.27
N LYS A 76 5.20 -2.24 -4.09
CA LYS A 76 6.13 -3.36 -3.88
C LYS A 76 5.76 -4.14 -2.62
N ARG A 77 6.42 -5.28 -2.43
CA ARG A 77 6.27 -6.10 -1.23
C ARG A 77 7.44 -5.89 -0.28
N VAL A 78 7.15 -5.77 1.01
CA VAL A 78 8.17 -5.70 2.06
C VAL A 78 8.85 -7.06 2.19
N THR A 79 10.16 -7.08 2.02
CA THR A 79 10.99 -8.30 2.13
C THR A 79 11.76 -8.38 3.44
N ALA A 80 12.11 -7.24 4.02
CA ALA A 80 12.76 -7.21 5.33
C ALA A 80 12.48 -5.89 6.05
N LEU A 81 12.46 -5.94 7.36
CA LEU A 81 12.47 -4.78 8.26
C LEU A 81 13.87 -4.70 8.88
N LEU A 82 14.57 -3.60 8.63
CA LEU A 82 15.91 -3.38 9.11
C LEU A 82 15.89 -2.85 10.57
N GLY A 83 17.03 -3.00 11.27
CA GLY A 83 17.13 -2.58 12.66
C GLY A 83 16.97 -1.08 12.90
N ASP A 84 17.17 -0.25 11.87
CA ASP A 84 16.96 1.20 11.90
C ASP A 84 15.53 1.63 11.49
N GLY A 85 14.63 0.68 11.24
CA GLY A 85 13.24 0.92 10.86
C GLY A 85 13.01 1.09 9.37
N ARG A 86 14.05 1.11 8.54
CA ARG A 86 13.91 1.07 7.09
C ARG A 86 13.45 -0.31 6.64
N VAL A 87 12.86 -0.39 5.46
CA VAL A 87 12.40 -1.64 4.85
C VAL A 87 13.05 -1.85 3.50
N THR A 88 13.23 -3.10 3.14
CA THR A 88 13.60 -3.49 1.77
C THR A 88 12.36 -3.96 1.03
N LEU A 89 12.31 -3.66 -0.26
CA LEU A 89 11.15 -3.89 -1.12
C LEU A 89 11.56 -4.71 -2.34
N ALA A 90 10.68 -5.60 -2.78
CA ALA A 90 10.86 -6.34 -4.03
C ALA A 90 9.53 -6.51 -4.78
N GLY A 91 9.62 -6.75 -6.07
CA GLY A 91 8.49 -7.15 -6.88
C GLY A 91 8.16 -8.63 -6.71
N ASP A 92 6.90 -9.00 -6.90
CA ASP A 92 6.45 -10.39 -6.84
C ASP A 92 6.84 -11.20 -8.09
N HIS A 93 7.02 -10.53 -9.22
CA HIS A 93 7.44 -11.20 -10.44
C HIS A 93 8.88 -11.71 -10.30
N PRO A 94 9.18 -12.96 -10.69
CA PRO A 94 10.51 -13.55 -10.51
C PRO A 94 11.66 -12.73 -11.12
N ALA A 95 11.42 -12.03 -12.23
CA ALA A 95 12.40 -11.14 -12.86
C ALA A 95 12.73 -9.90 -11.98
N HIS A 96 11.92 -9.59 -10.98
CA HIS A 96 12.06 -8.46 -10.07
C HIS A 96 12.33 -8.86 -8.61
N ALA A 97 12.65 -10.14 -8.36
CA ALA A 97 12.97 -10.64 -7.02
C ALA A 97 14.23 -9.96 -6.43
N ALA A 98 15.14 -9.49 -7.28
CA ALA A 98 16.36 -8.80 -6.87
C ALA A 98 16.16 -7.28 -6.62
N ASP A 99 14.98 -6.74 -6.79
CA ASP A 99 14.70 -5.31 -6.62
C ASP A 99 15.04 -4.79 -5.21
N ALA A 100 15.01 -5.66 -4.19
CA ALA A 100 15.45 -5.32 -2.83
C ALA A 100 16.90 -4.78 -2.79
N VAL A 101 17.76 -5.25 -3.69
CA VAL A 101 19.15 -4.77 -3.84
C VAL A 101 19.20 -3.51 -4.68
N THR A 102 18.45 -3.45 -5.78
CA THR A 102 18.50 -2.33 -6.75
C THR A 102 17.71 -1.11 -6.29
N VAL A 103 16.56 -1.31 -5.65
CA VAL A 103 15.75 -0.21 -5.07
C VAL A 103 16.43 0.34 -3.82
N GLY A 104 17.05 -0.52 -3.02
CA GLY A 104 17.62 -0.16 -1.73
C GLY A 104 16.59 -0.09 -0.61
N ALA A 105 17.02 0.37 0.55
CA ALA A 105 16.15 0.49 1.71
C ALA A 105 15.35 1.80 1.68
N VAL A 106 14.08 1.71 2.08
CA VAL A 106 13.15 2.85 2.13
C VAL A 106 12.87 3.20 3.57
N GLY A 107 13.08 4.47 3.91
CA GLY A 107 12.76 5.02 5.22
C GLY A 107 11.25 5.28 5.37
N ARG A 108 10.84 5.54 6.62
CA ARG A 108 9.44 5.78 6.96
C ARG A 108 8.81 6.93 6.18
N ASP A 109 9.57 7.99 5.92
CA ASP A 109 9.11 9.15 5.15
C ASP A 109 8.83 8.83 3.69
N GLY A 110 9.41 7.76 3.17
CA GLY A 110 9.17 7.27 1.82
C GLY A 110 7.95 6.34 1.70
N LEU A 111 7.38 5.89 2.80
CA LEU A 111 6.20 5.02 2.82
C LEU A 111 4.94 5.88 2.76
N LEU A 112 4.18 5.76 1.67
CA LEU A 112 2.98 6.56 1.43
C LEU A 112 1.70 5.91 1.96
N GLY A 113 1.72 4.59 2.15
CA GLY A 113 0.59 3.87 2.71
C GLY A 113 0.53 2.41 2.29
N ARG A 114 -0.57 1.76 2.67
CA ARG A 114 -0.83 0.35 2.38
C ARG A 114 -2.00 0.21 1.42
N PRO A 115 -1.81 -0.40 0.23
CA PRO A 115 -2.92 -0.75 -0.63
C PRO A 115 -3.72 -1.88 0.01
N TRP A 116 -5.04 -1.80 -0.06
CA TRP A 116 -5.89 -2.81 0.60
C TRP A 116 -7.04 -3.31 -0.26
N PHE A 117 -7.41 -2.59 -1.34
CA PHE A 117 -8.52 -2.96 -2.20
C PHE A 117 -8.27 -2.51 -3.64
N ARG A 118 -8.52 -3.40 -4.58
CA ARG A 118 -8.51 -3.10 -6.01
C ARG A 118 -9.94 -2.83 -6.45
N TYR A 119 -10.21 -1.63 -6.94
CA TYR A 119 -11.55 -1.22 -7.38
C TYR A 119 -11.71 -1.19 -8.90
N TRP A 120 -10.65 -1.38 -9.64
CA TRP A 120 -10.63 -1.46 -11.08
C TRP A 120 -9.49 -2.35 -11.55
N PRO A 121 -9.59 -3.11 -12.65
CA PRO A 121 -10.77 -3.27 -13.54
C PRO A 121 -11.84 -4.20 -12.92
N ASP A 122 -13.04 -4.16 -13.52
CA ASP A 122 -14.22 -4.89 -13.02
C ASP A 122 -13.97 -6.39 -12.78
N GLY A 123 -13.23 -7.04 -13.67
CA GLY A 123 -12.95 -8.47 -13.57
C GLY A 123 -12.04 -8.88 -12.41
N ARG A 124 -11.43 -7.92 -11.70
CA ARG A 124 -10.46 -8.19 -10.63
C ARG A 124 -10.72 -7.37 -9.36
N ILE A 125 -11.92 -6.87 -9.17
CA ILE A 125 -12.30 -6.13 -7.96
C ILE A 125 -12.17 -7.03 -6.73
N GLY A 126 -11.54 -6.53 -5.68
CA GLY A 126 -11.41 -7.26 -4.43
C GLY A 126 -10.24 -6.79 -3.57
N PRO A 127 -10.12 -7.36 -2.35
CA PRO A 127 -9.00 -7.06 -1.47
C PRO A 127 -7.67 -7.49 -2.09
N VAL A 128 -6.61 -6.76 -1.76
CA VAL A 128 -5.23 -7.08 -2.15
C VAL A 128 -4.36 -7.32 -0.93
N ARG A 129 -3.42 -8.25 -1.04
CA ARG A 129 -2.49 -8.62 0.03
C ARG A 129 -1.11 -8.92 -0.52
#